data_4c2882b90ada876a80d10e8070b2efdc
#
_entry.id   4c2882b90ada876a80d10e8070b2efdc
#
_cell.length_a   1.000
_cell.length_b   1.000
_cell.length_c   1.000
_cell.angle_alpha   90.00
_cell.angle_beta   90.00
_cell.angle_gamma   90.00
#
_symmetry.space_group_name_H-M   'P 1'
#
loop_
_entity.id
_entity.type
_entity.pdbx_description
1 polymer ?
#
loop_
_entity_poly.entity_id
_entity_poly.type
_entity_poly.pdbx_seq_one_letter_code
_entity_poly.pdbx_strand_id
1 'polypeptide(L)'
;MKILIDNGHGIQTKGKRSPDGKFLEYAYTREIARRVVTELKNKGYYAELLVPEEDDIPLSERVRRTNAHCTAFGKINVILISIHVNAAGDGSKWMNATGWSCYTCKGQTESDRLADCLYKAAEQILKNKVIRTDYTRDGDSDWEENFYILRHS
;
A
#
# COMPACT_ATOMS: atom_id res chain seq x y z
N MET A 1 1.55 -6.20 18.39
CA MET A 1 1.85 -5.49 17.13
C MET A 1 0.56 -4.94 16.57
N LYS A 2 0.52 -3.67 16.22
CA LYS A 2 -0.60 -2.96 15.58
C LYS A 2 -0.37 -2.90 14.07
N ILE A 3 -1.35 -3.26 13.27
CA ILE A 3 -1.27 -3.22 11.80
C ILE A 3 -2.29 -2.21 11.29
N LEU A 4 -1.82 -1.20 10.58
CA LEU A 4 -2.61 -0.16 9.96
C LEU A 4 -2.67 -0.42 8.45
N ILE A 5 -3.86 -0.52 7.90
CA ILE A 5 -4.06 -0.66 6.46
C ILE A 5 -4.59 0.66 5.93
N ASP A 6 -3.77 1.33 5.13
CA ASP A 6 -4.11 2.55 4.42
C ASP A 6 -4.64 2.20 3.03
N ASN A 7 -5.77 2.75 2.67
CA ASN A 7 -6.38 2.60 1.35
C ASN A 7 -6.18 3.90 0.56
N GLY A 8 -5.54 3.78 -0.60
CA GLY A 8 -5.21 4.93 -1.45
C GLY A 8 -6.43 5.72 -1.90
N HIS A 9 -6.27 7.03 -1.96
CA HIS A 9 -7.23 7.99 -2.50
C HIS A 9 -8.57 8.07 -1.77
N GLY A 10 -9.50 8.87 -2.29
CA GLY A 10 -10.87 9.02 -1.85
C GLY A 10 -11.82 9.23 -3.04
N ILE A 11 -13.10 9.32 -2.77
CA ILE A 11 -14.13 9.46 -3.80
C ILE A 11 -13.95 10.71 -4.67
N GLN A 12 -13.33 11.77 -4.10
CA GLN A 12 -13.10 13.04 -4.79
C GLN A 12 -11.78 13.07 -5.58
N THR A 13 -10.91 12.04 -5.46
CA THR A 13 -9.60 12.05 -6.13
C THR A 13 -9.78 11.92 -7.65
N LYS A 14 -9.51 13.00 -8.36
CA LYS A 14 -9.62 13.05 -9.82
C LYS A 14 -8.55 12.16 -10.49
N GLY A 15 -8.88 11.56 -11.64
CA GLY A 15 -7.92 10.85 -12.48
C GLY A 15 -7.49 9.46 -12.01
N LYS A 16 -7.89 9.02 -10.82
CA LYS A 16 -7.54 7.70 -10.27
C LYS A 16 -8.59 6.64 -10.67
N ARG A 17 -8.67 6.39 -11.98
CA ARG A 17 -9.64 5.48 -12.60
C ARG A 17 -9.13 4.95 -13.94
N SER A 18 -9.75 3.87 -14.43
CA SER A 18 -9.50 3.35 -15.78
C SER A 18 -9.93 4.34 -16.88
N PRO A 19 -9.38 4.23 -18.10
CA PRO A 19 -9.74 5.09 -19.22
C PRO A 19 -11.24 5.12 -19.54
N ASP A 20 -11.95 3.99 -19.35
CA ASP A 20 -13.40 3.87 -19.53
C ASP A 20 -14.22 4.29 -18.29
N GLY A 21 -13.56 4.72 -17.21
CA GLY A 21 -14.17 5.18 -15.97
C GLY A 21 -14.86 4.10 -15.13
N LYS A 22 -14.81 2.83 -15.53
CA LYS A 22 -15.50 1.73 -14.81
C LYS A 22 -14.76 1.24 -13.59
N PHE A 23 -13.44 1.31 -13.60
CA PHE A 23 -12.60 0.97 -12.46
C PHE A 23 -12.22 2.24 -11.71
N LEU A 24 -12.53 2.30 -10.43
CA LEU A 24 -12.20 3.41 -9.54
C LEU A 24 -11.22 2.92 -8.48
N GLU A 25 -10.00 3.48 -8.47
CA GLU A 25 -8.93 3.05 -7.55
C GLU A 25 -9.37 3.13 -6.09
N TYR A 26 -9.99 4.24 -5.68
CA TYR A 26 -10.42 4.43 -4.29
C TYR A 26 -11.41 3.36 -3.81
N ALA A 27 -12.33 2.92 -4.66
CA ALA A 27 -13.31 1.90 -4.30
C ALA A 27 -12.66 0.52 -4.17
N TYR A 28 -11.77 0.19 -5.12
CA TYR A 28 -11.02 -1.05 -5.14
C TYR A 28 -10.08 -1.16 -3.91
N THR A 29 -9.28 -0.13 -3.64
CA THR A 29 -8.34 -0.17 -2.52
C THR A 29 -9.05 -0.30 -1.17
N ARG A 30 -10.22 0.32 -1.01
CA ARG A 30 -11.06 0.18 0.20
C ARG A 30 -11.62 -1.22 0.37
N GLU A 31 -12.09 -1.82 -0.72
CA GLU A 31 -12.57 -3.21 -0.69
C GLU A 31 -11.46 -4.16 -0.26
N ILE A 32 -10.29 -4.07 -0.89
CA ILE A 32 -9.13 -4.90 -0.55
C ILE A 32 -8.69 -4.65 0.90
N ALA A 33 -8.59 -3.39 1.32
CA ALA A 33 -8.19 -3.05 2.69
C ALA A 33 -9.13 -3.63 3.75
N ARG A 34 -10.45 -3.58 3.52
CA ARG A 34 -11.45 -4.20 4.42
C ARG A 34 -11.27 -5.71 4.51
N ARG A 35 -11.03 -6.39 3.39
CA ARG A 35 -10.75 -7.84 3.37
C ARG A 35 -9.48 -8.17 4.14
N VAL A 36 -8.40 -7.44 3.89
CA VAL A 36 -7.11 -7.62 4.59
C VAL A 36 -7.28 -7.44 6.09
N VAL A 37 -7.95 -6.36 6.53
CA VAL A 37 -8.20 -6.13 7.97
C VAL A 37 -9.04 -7.26 8.57
N THR A 38 -10.07 -7.74 7.87
CA THR A 38 -10.91 -8.85 8.33
C THR A 38 -10.08 -10.13 8.50
N GLU A 39 -9.28 -10.49 7.49
CA GLU A 39 -8.43 -11.68 7.54
C GLU A 39 -7.36 -11.61 8.63
N LEU A 40 -6.75 -10.44 8.80
CA LEU A 40 -5.78 -10.22 9.88
C LEU A 40 -6.43 -10.38 11.25
N LYS A 41 -7.63 -9.84 11.47
CA LYS A 41 -8.39 -10.00 12.72
C LYS A 41 -8.77 -11.46 12.97
N ASN A 42 -9.23 -12.18 11.95
CA ASN A 42 -9.55 -13.61 12.04
C ASN A 42 -8.34 -14.47 12.45
N LYS A 43 -7.13 -14.01 12.09
CA LYS A 43 -5.85 -14.62 12.49
C LYS A 43 -5.33 -14.13 13.86
N GLY A 44 -6.09 -13.30 14.57
CA GLY A 44 -5.73 -12.79 15.90
C GLY A 44 -4.82 -11.56 15.90
N TYR A 45 -4.58 -10.92 14.76
CA TYR A 45 -3.80 -9.69 14.69
C TYR A 45 -4.64 -8.46 15.06
N TYR A 46 -4.00 -7.48 15.68
CA TYR A 46 -4.62 -6.19 15.98
C TYR A 46 -4.52 -5.25 14.77
N ALA A 47 -5.46 -5.38 13.84
CA ALA A 47 -5.48 -4.65 12.57
C ALA A 47 -6.68 -3.69 12.47
N GLU A 48 -6.49 -2.55 11.77
CA GLU A 48 -7.58 -1.62 11.45
C GLU A 48 -7.29 -0.83 10.17
N LEU A 49 -8.34 -0.18 9.63
CA LEU A 49 -8.20 0.79 8.55
C LEU A 49 -7.65 2.11 9.10
N LEU A 50 -6.64 2.66 8.46
CA LEU A 50 -6.13 4.01 8.75
C LEU A 50 -7.12 5.08 8.30
N VAL A 51 -7.81 4.83 7.18
CA VAL A 51 -8.79 5.73 6.56
C VAL A 51 -10.11 4.97 6.36
N PRO A 52 -10.97 4.90 7.37
CA PRO A 52 -12.29 4.27 7.23
C PRO A 52 -13.28 5.12 6.39
N GLU A 53 -13.01 6.42 6.22
CA GLU A 53 -13.82 7.36 5.48
C GLU A 53 -13.76 7.11 3.96
N GLU A 54 -14.79 7.50 3.22
CA GLU A 54 -14.78 7.49 1.75
C GLU A 54 -14.13 8.73 1.15
N ASP A 55 -14.03 9.80 1.94
CA ASP A 55 -13.41 11.06 1.55
C ASP A 55 -11.90 10.91 1.28
N ASP A 56 -11.37 11.83 0.48
CA ASP A 56 -9.93 11.90 0.20
C ASP A 56 -9.19 12.57 1.36
N ILE A 57 -8.76 11.75 2.32
CA ILE A 57 -7.99 12.23 3.47
C ILE A 57 -6.57 12.60 3.02
N PRO A 58 -6.12 13.84 3.30
CA PRO A 58 -4.78 14.30 2.92
C PRO A 58 -3.66 13.42 3.47
N LEU A 59 -2.55 13.29 2.73
CA LEU A 59 -1.39 12.50 3.16
C LEU A 59 -0.83 12.97 4.51
N SER A 60 -0.83 14.26 4.80
CA SER A 60 -0.40 14.79 6.10
C SER A 60 -1.26 14.29 7.25
N GLU A 61 -2.57 14.15 7.05
CA GLU A 61 -3.47 13.62 8.07
C GLU A 61 -3.28 12.10 8.22
N ARG A 62 -3.05 11.35 7.13
CA ARG A 62 -2.72 9.92 7.20
C ARG A 62 -1.43 9.69 8.01
N VAL A 63 -0.40 10.47 7.74
CA VAL A 63 0.86 10.46 8.52
C VAL A 63 0.60 10.81 9.99
N ARG A 64 -0.17 11.87 10.27
CA ARG A 64 -0.52 12.24 11.65
C ARG A 64 -1.21 11.10 12.41
N ARG A 65 -2.17 10.42 11.76
CA ARG A 65 -2.85 9.25 12.34
C ARG A 65 -1.88 8.11 12.61
N THR A 66 -1.03 7.77 11.64
CA THR A 66 0.00 6.72 11.80
C THR A 66 0.92 7.04 12.98
N ASN A 67 1.44 8.27 13.04
CA ASN A 67 2.34 8.68 14.10
C ASN A 67 1.67 8.73 15.48
N ALA A 68 0.37 9.00 15.55
CA ALA A 68 -0.39 8.86 16.80
C ALA A 68 -0.42 7.40 17.30
N HIS A 69 -0.58 6.43 16.39
CA HIS A 69 -0.44 5.01 16.75
C HIS A 69 0.98 4.65 17.17
N CYS A 70 1.99 5.18 16.49
CA CYS A 70 3.40 4.97 16.88
C CYS A 70 3.68 5.52 18.29
N THR A 71 3.11 6.66 18.64
CA THR A 71 3.19 7.23 19.99
C THR A 71 2.51 6.36 21.04
N ALA A 72 1.32 5.84 20.71
CA ALA A 72 0.51 5.04 21.66
C ALA A 72 1.05 3.62 21.89
N PHE A 73 1.60 2.98 20.85
CA PHE A 73 1.99 1.57 20.89
C PHE A 73 3.52 1.35 20.87
N GLY A 74 4.30 2.40 20.62
CA GLY A 74 5.73 2.31 20.34
C GLY A 74 5.99 2.03 18.85
N LYS A 75 6.88 2.79 18.23
CA LYS A 75 7.14 2.76 16.77
C LYS A 75 7.42 1.34 16.23
N ILE A 76 8.23 0.57 16.94
CA ILE A 76 8.59 -0.81 16.56
C ILE A 76 7.40 -1.80 16.58
N ASN A 77 6.30 -1.42 17.20
CA ASN A 77 5.08 -2.24 17.32
C ASN A 77 3.98 -1.85 16.34
N VAL A 78 4.25 -0.93 15.42
CA VAL A 78 3.27 -0.46 14.42
C VAL A 78 3.79 -0.77 13.02
N ILE A 79 2.94 -1.40 12.22
CA ILE A 79 3.16 -1.63 10.79
C ILE A 79 2.12 -0.81 10.03
N LEU A 80 2.56 -0.07 9.01
CA LEU A 80 1.71 0.59 8.04
C LEU A 80 1.86 -0.09 6.68
N ILE A 81 0.74 -0.47 6.07
CA ILE A 81 0.69 -0.97 4.69
C ILE A 81 -0.31 -0.13 3.91
N SER A 82 0.16 0.55 2.87
CA SER A 82 -0.67 1.36 1.98
C SER A 82 -0.96 0.60 0.69
N ILE A 83 -2.24 0.52 0.31
CA ILE A 83 -2.73 -0.22 -0.86
C ILE A 83 -3.11 0.75 -1.96
N HIS A 84 -2.48 0.59 -3.11
CA HIS A 84 -2.68 1.40 -4.31
C HIS A 84 -2.81 0.56 -5.57
N VAL A 85 -3.24 1.18 -6.66
CA VAL A 85 -3.18 0.62 -8.01
C VAL A 85 -2.24 1.46 -8.86
N ASN A 86 -1.17 0.84 -9.36
CA ASN A 86 -0.23 1.52 -10.24
C ASN A 86 -0.88 1.82 -11.60
N ALA A 87 -0.54 2.96 -12.17
CA ALA A 87 -0.95 3.37 -13.50
C ALA A 87 0.26 3.64 -14.38
N ALA A 88 0.14 3.36 -15.67
CA ALA A 88 1.07 3.76 -16.70
C ALA A 88 0.41 4.76 -17.65
N GLY A 89 1.19 5.73 -18.14
CA GLY A 89 0.68 6.80 -19.01
C GLY A 89 -0.16 7.83 -18.27
N ASP A 90 -0.94 8.60 -19.03
CA ASP A 90 -1.75 9.71 -18.56
C ASP A 90 -3.21 9.33 -18.22
N GLY A 91 -3.56 8.05 -18.36
CA GLY A 91 -4.91 7.55 -18.09
C GLY A 91 -5.91 7.73 -19.26
N SER A 92 -5.48 8.27 -20.42
CA SER A 92 -6.34 8.46 -21.58
C SER A 92 -6.64 7.17 -22.34
N LYS A 93 -5.76 6.16 -22.22
CA LYS A 93 -5.89 4.86 -22.91
C LYS A 93 -5.34 3.71 -22.04
N TRP A 94 -5.79 2.51 -22.36
CA TRP A 94 -5.22 1.31 -21.76
C TRP A 94 -3.76 1.11 -22.18
N MET A 95 -2.93 0.72 -21.23
CA MET A 95 -1.51 0.43 -21.42
C MET A 95 -1.24 -1.04 -21.16
N ASN A 96 -0.15 -1.57 -21.72
CA ASN A 96 0.25 -2.96 -21.53
C ASN A 96 1.03 -3.22 -20.22
N ALA A 97 1.37 -2.14 -19.49
CA ALA A 97 2.06 -2.29 -18.21
C ALA A 97 1.18 -3.03 -17.20
N THR A 98 1.74 -4.05 -16.58
CA THR A 98 1.05 -4.88 -15.58
C THR A 98 2.05 -5.38 -14.55
N GLY A 99 1.57 -5.84 -13.42
CA GLY A 99 2.36 -6.52 -12.40
C GLY A 99 2.11 -5.98 -11.00
N TRP A 100 2.44 -6.83 -10.03
CA TRP A 100 2.44 -6.48 -8.61
C TRP A 100 3.83 -6.00 -8.21
N SER A 101 3.91 -5.05 -7.29
CA SER A 101 5.15 -4.54 -6.71
C SER A 101 4.91 -4.02 -5.30
N CYS A 102 5.96 -4.04 -4.47
CA CYS A 102 5.99 -3.39 -3.18
C CYS A 102 6.99 -2.22 -3.22
N TYR A 103 6.74 -1.21 -2.40
CA TYR A 103 7.58 -0.01 -2.30
C TYR A 103 7.95 0.25 -0.86
N THR A 104 9.22 0.57 -0.61
CA THR A 104 9.73 1.01 0.69
C THR A 104 10.43 2.37 0.58
N CYS A 105 10.96 2.87 1.69
CA CYS A 105 11.85 4.02 1.72
C CYS A 105 13.23 3.63 1.19
N LYS A 106 13.98 4.63 0.74
CA LYS A 106 15.37 4.44 0.30
C LYS A 106 16.27 3.94 1.41
N GLY A 107 17.14 2.99 1.04
CA GLY A 107 18.15 2.37 1.90
C GLY A 107 17.59 1.25 2.76
N GLN A 108 18.46 0.40 3.25
CA GLN A 108 18.10 -0.80 4.01
C GLN A 108 17.38 -0.45 5.32
N THR A 109 16.13 -0.86 5.43
CA THR A 109 15.24 -0.56 6.56
C THR A 109 14.52 -1.82 7.08
N GLU A 110 13.85 -1.74 8.22
CA GLU A 110 12.99 -2.84 8.70
C GLU A 110 11.78 -3.09 7.78
N SER A 111 11.42 -2.12 6.95
CA SER A 111 10.33 -2.27 5.97
C SER A 111 10.68 -3.24 4.86
N ASP A 112 11.97 -3.36 4.48
CA ASP A 112 12.44 -4.25 3.42
C ASP A 112 12.24 -5.71 3.83
N ARG A 113 12.43 -6.02 5.12
CA ARG A 113 12.13 -7.36 5.65
C ARG A 113 10.64 -7.72 5.53
N LEU A 114 9.75 -6.73 5.71
CA LEU A 114 8.32 -6.93 5.49
C LEU A 114 8.02 -7.07 3.99
N ALA A 115 8.64 -6.24 3.15
CA ALA A 115 8.52 -6.31 1.70
C ALA A 115 8.95 -7.68 1.17
N ASP A 116 10.06 -8.23 1.63
CA ASP A 116 10.53 -9.58 1.33
C ASP A 116 9.48 -10.66 1.65
N CYS A 117 8.84 -10.56 2.80
CA CYS A 117 7.77 -11.48 3.17
C CYS A 117 6.56 -11.36 2.23
N LEU A 118 6.21 -10.14 1.84
CA LEU A 118 5.12 -9.86 0.89
C LEU A 118 5.46 -10.38 -0.52
N TYR A 119 6.71 -10.21 -0.99
CA TYR A 119 7.19 -10.75 -2.25
C TYR A 119 7.11 -12.28 -2.28
N LYS A 120 7.63 -12.96 -1.26
CA LYS A 120 7.53 -14.43 -1.15
C LYS A 120 6.09 -14.92 -1.18
N ALA A 121 5.18 -14.22 -0.50
CA ALA A 121 3.77 -14.55 -0.52
C ALA A 121 3.12 -14.28 -1.90
N ALA A 122 3.47 -13.16 -2.54
CA ALA A 122 2.97 -12.80 -3.87
C ALA A 122 3.40 -13.83 -4.92
N GLU A 123 4.65 -14.28 -4.92
CA GLU A 123 5.16 -15.33 -5.82
C GLU A 123 4.39 -16.64 -5.68
N GLN A 124 4.02 -17.03 -4.46
CA GLN A 124 3.25 -18.24 -4.20
C GLN A 124 1.79 -18.14 -4.63
N ILE A 125 1.16 -16.97 -4.45
CA ILE A 125 -0.28 -16.78 -4.63
C ILE A 125 -0.60 -16.29 -6.04
N LEU A 126 0.20 -15.38 -6.57
CA LEU A 126 -0.01 -14.74 -7.88
C LEU A 126 0.65 -15.52 -9.02
N LYS A 127 0.56 -16.84 -8.97
CA LYS A 127 1.07 -17.72 -10.04
C LYS A 127 0.54 -17.25 -11.41
N ASN A 128 1.43 -17.15 -12.40
CA ASN A 128 1.12 -16.66 -13.75
C ASN A 128 0.79 -15.14 -13.84
N LYS A 129 1.07 -14.37 -12.80
CA LYS A 129 1.04 -12.91 -12.86
C LYS A 129 2.46 -12.34 -12.83
N VAL A 130 2.63 -11.15 -13.37
CA VAL A 130 3.93 -10.48 -13.34
C VAL A 130 4.17 -9.97 -11.92
N ILE A 131 5.31 -10.35 -11.34
CA ILE A 131 5.87 -9.76 -10.13
C ILE A 131 7.01 -8.85 -10.58
N ARG A 132 6.94 -7.57 -10.25
CA ARG A 132 7.93 -6.57 -10.63
C ARG A 132 8.89 -6.34 -9.47
N THR A 133 10.17 -6.48 -9.73
CA THR A 133 11.25 -6.32 -8.74
C THR A 133 12.25 -5.25 -9.20
N ASP A 134 12.99 -4.65 -8.29
CA ASP A 134 14.09 -3.74 -8.57
C ASP A 134 15.35 -4.09 -7.78
N TYR A 135 16.08 -5.10 -8.23
CA TYR A 135 17.37 -5.50 -7.63
C TYR A 135 18.52 -4.53 -7.96
N THR A 136 18.29 -3.50 -8.75
CA THR A 136 19.37 -2.65 -9.28
C THR A 136 19.78 -1.54 -8.33
N ARG A 137 18.96 -1.20 -7.34
CA ARG A 137 19.21 -0.08 -6.43
C ARG A 137 20.03 -0.47 -5.22
N ASP A 138 19.58 -1.42 -4.45
CA ASP A 138 20.24 -1.82 -3.21
C ASP A 138 20.34 -3.35 -3.00
N GLY A 139 19.87 -4.12 -3.98
CA GLY A 139 20.08 -5.57 -4.08
C GLY A 139 18.93 -6.42 -3.57
N ASP A 140 17.80 -5.84 -3.15
CA ASP A 140 16.59 -6.56 -2.78
C ASP A 140 15.47 -6.43 -3.82
N SER A 141 14.26 -6.93 -3.52
CA SER A 141 13.20 -7.06 -4.51
C SER A 141 12.26 -5.88 -4.58
N ASP A 142 12.19 -5.04 -3.58
CA ASP A 142 11.26 -3.93 -3.55
C ASP A 142 11.75 -2.69 -4.30
N TRP A 143 10.83 -1.79 -4.54
CA TRP A 143 11.08 -0.53 -5.22
C TRP A 143 11.24 0.57 -4.18
N GLU A 144 12.37 1.22 -4.20
CA GLU A 144 12.63 2.34 -3.32
C GLU A 144 12.07 3.65 -3.86
N GLU A 145 11.15 4.25 -3.11
CA GLU A 145 10.56 5.53 -3.50
C GLU A 145 10.42 6.51 -2.33
N ASN A 146 10.51 7.80 -2.63
CA ASN A 146 10.34 8.89 -1.67
C ASN A 146 8.87 9.31 -1.48
N PHE A 147 7.96 8.34 -1.40
CA PHE A 147 6.55 8.68 -1.14
C PHE A 147 6.38 9.35 0.22
N TYR A 148 5.55 10.40 0.26
CA TYR A 148 5.36 11.20 1.46
C TYR A 148 4.96 10.35 2.68
N ILE A 149 4.04 9.41 2.48
CA ILE A 149 3.56 8.54 3.55
C ILE A 149 4.65 7.62 4.09
N LEU A 150 5.56 7.14 3.25
CA LEU A 150 6.67 6.27 3.66
C LEU A 150 7.74 7.05 4.46
N ARG A 151 8.00 8.30 4.06
CA ARG A 151 9.07 9.12 4.67
C ARG A 151 8.71 9.72 6.02
N HIS A 152 7.43 9.95 6.26
CA HIS A 152 6.98 10.78 7.40
C HIS A 152 6.19 10.00 8.45
N SER A 153 5.93 8.71 8.21
CA SER A 153 5.27 7.82 9.18
C SER A 153 6.22 6.91 9.94
#